data_baccc47990816693d5abb400f74a03d1
#
_entry.id   baccc47990816693d5abb400f74a03d1
#
_cell.length_a   1.000
_cell.length_b   1.000
_cell.length_c   1.000
_cell.angle_alpha   90.00
_cell.angle_beta   90.00
_cell.angle_gamma   90.00
#
_symmetry.space_group_name_H-M   'P 1'
#
loop_
_entity.id
_entity.type
_entity.pdbx_description
1 polymer ?
#
loop_
_entity_poly.entity_id
_entity_poly.type
_entity_poly.pdbx_seq_one_letter_code
_entity_poly.pdbx_strand_id
1 'polypeptide(L)'
;MYKSSISKATYIFVSDAITLTINQYRVLNFFPIKAQLVREIKTDSTSEGCVVDDETGILYFAQEDDNSGVYFVDAEPIDSEINTIDNIKENGGNINGDTEGLAILNHPEGRLLIASSQGSSDFTVYNLNNKNEFIGRFSIGKNNEIDGGSRTDGIEIWPII
;
A
#
# COMPACT_ATOMS: atom_id res chain seq x y z
N MET A 1 -5.05 7.05 5.93
CA MET A 1 -6.24 7.27 6.79
C MET A 1 -7.46 6.85 5.99
N TYR A 2 -8.41 6.16 6.60
CA TYR A 2 -9.60 5.60 5.96
C TYR A 2 -10.87 6.13 6.62
N LYS A 3 -11.84 6.57 5.82
CA LYS A 3 -13.16 6.94 6.31
C LYS A 3 -14.18 5.91 5.85
N SER A 4 -14.64 5.08 6.79
CA SER A 4 -15.61 4.02 6.51
C SER A 4 -16.89 4.56 5.88
N SER A 5 -17.28 4.00 4.76
CA SER A 5 -18.59 4.28 4.14
C SER A 5 -19.75 3.67 4.94
N ILE A 6 -19.48 2.66 5.77
CA ILE A 6 -20.46 1.92 6.58
C ILE A 6 -20.67 2.61 7.92
N SER A 7 -19.64 2.66 8.76
CA SER A 7 -19.71 3.18 10.13
C SER A 7 -19.58 4.71 10.22
N LYS A 8 -19.13 5.37 9.16
CA LYS A 8 -18.72 6.79 9.10
C LYS A 8 -17.55 7.13 10.03
N ALA A 9 -16.98 6.15 10.69
CA ALA A 9 -15.80 6.30 11.54
C ALA A 9 -14.53 6.54 10.70
N THR A 10 -13.55 7.20 11.31
CA THR A 10 -12.22 7.38 10.71
C THR A 10 -11.25 6.39 11.35
N TYR A 11 -10.47 5.71 10.52
CA TYR A 11 -9.44 4.77 10.94
C TYR A 11 -8.07 5.19 10.45
N ILE A 12 -7.04 4.85 11.24
CA ILE A 12 -5.63 4.92 10.88
C ILE A 12 -5.02 3.54 11.00
N PHE A 13 -4.04 3.24 10.14
CA PHE A 13 -3.29 1.99 10.14
C PHE A 13 -1.84 2.32 10.45
N VAL A 14 -1.25 1.53 11.34
CA VAL A 14 0.13 1.71 11.82
C VAL A 14 0.81 0.35 11.77
N SER A 15 1.84 0.21 10.96
CA SER A 15 2.68 -0.99 10.95
C SER A 15 3.57 -1.04 12.20
N ASP A 16 3.80 -2.25 12.70
CA ASP A 16 4.71 -2.55 13.81
C ASP A 16 5.62 -3.70 13.38
N ALA A 17 6.87 -3.37 13.08
CA ALA A 17 7.89 -4.33 12.65
C ALA A 17 8.31 -5.32 13.73
N ILE A 18 8.09 -5.01 15.02
CA ILE A 18 8.46 -5.90 16.14
C ILE A 18 7.42 -7.01 16.28
N THR A 19 6.14 -6.65 16.23
CA THR A 19 5.04 -7.61 16.40
C THR A 19 4.56 -8.21 15.08
N LEU A 20 5.07 -7.75 13.94
CA LEU A 20 4.62 -8.11 12.59
C LEU A 20 3.11 -7.95 12.46
N THR A 21 2.63 -6.74 12.77
CA THR A 21 1.20 -6.41 12.70
C THR A 21 0.98 -5.07 12.01
N ILE A 22 -0.17 -4.93 11.37
CA ILE A 22 -0.75 -3.64 11.04
C ILE A 22 -1.88 -3.37 12.02
N ASN A 23 -1.69 -2.40 12.88
CA ASN A 23 -2.62 -2.02 13.93
C ASN A 23 -3.64 -1.01 13.39
N GLN A 24 -4.92 -1.35 13.44
CA GLN A 24 -6.01 -0.48 13.02
C GLN A 24 -6.60 0.23 14.23
N TYR A 25 -6.56 1.57 14.21
CA TYR A 25 -7.12 2.41 15.27
C TYR A 25 -8.31 3.18 14.76
N ARG A 26 -9.39 3.20 15.54
CA ARG A 26 -10.50 4.12 15.35
C ARG A 26 -10.18 5.46 16.00
N VAL A 27 -10.27 6.55 15.25
CA VAL A 27 -10.13 7.91 15.77
C VAL A 27 -11.42 8.29 16.51
N LEU A 28 -11.28 8.59 17.80
CA LEU A 28 -12.40 8.98 18.69
C LEU A 28 -12.54 10.49 18.79
N ASN A 29 -11.40 11.21 18.74
CA ASN A 29 -11.34 12.66 18.81
C ASN A 29 -10.11 13.17 18.06
N PHE A 30 -10.20 14.33 17.45
CA PHE A 30 -9.09 14.95 16.71
C PHE A 30 -8.33 16.01 17.54
N PHE A 31 -8.95 16.59 18.57
CA PHE A 31 -8.33 17.66 19.37
C PHE A 31 -8.69 17.53 20.86
N PRO A 32 -7.80 17.03 21.77
CA PRO A 32 -6.57 16.30 21.44
C PRO A 32 -6.87 14.99 20.73
N ILE A 33 -5.92 14.49 19.92
CA ILE A 33 -6.13 13.24 19.20
C ILE A 33 -6.28 12.09 20.20
N LYS A 34 -7.32 11.29 20.00
CA LYS A 34 -7.56 10.04 20.74
C LYS A 34 -7.94 8.96 19.75
N ALA A 35 -7.32 7.81 19.92
CA ALA A 35 -7.62 6.65 19.09
C ALA A 35 -7.74 5.40 19.97
N GLN A 36 -8.50 4.43 19.48
CA GLN A 36 -8.71 3.13 20.11
C GLN A 36 -8.28 2.04 19.13
N LEU A 37 -7.44 1.11 19.58
CA LEU A 37 -7.13 -0.10 18.83
C LEU A 37 -8.41 -0.93 18.64
N VAL A 38 -8.74 -1.25 17.40
CA VAL A 38 -9.96 -2.01 17.06
C VAL A 38 -9.66 -3.32 16.32
N ARG A 39 -8.47 -3.44 15.73
CA ARG A 39 -8.04 -4.65 15.03
C ARG A 39 -6.52 -4.71 14.94
N GLU A 40 -5.97 -5.92 15.03
CA GLU A 40 -4.59 -6.25 14.70
C GLU A 40 -4.60 -7.21 13.51
N ILE A 41 -3.97 -6.80 12.40
CA ILE A 41 -3.80 -7.60 11.19
C ILE A 41 -2.40 -8.20 11.29
N LYS A 42 -2.29 -9.50 11.47
CA LYS A 42 -1.01 -10.21 11.52
C LYS A 42 -0.46 -10.39 10.12
N THR A 43 0.82 -10.06 9.95
CA THR A 43 1.57 -10.21 8.70
C THR A 43 2.67 -11.25 8.86
N ASP A 44 3.16 -11.81 7.77
CA ASP A 44 4.20 -12.84 7.80
C ASP A 44 5.62 -12.24 7.82
N SER A 45 5.75 -10.96 7.48
CA SER A 45 6.99 -10.19 7.54
C SER A 45 6.70 -8.71 7.82
N THR A 46 7.74 -7.90 7.87
CA THR A 46 7.64 -6.45 8.10
C THR A 46 6.78 -5.78 7.02
N SER A 47 5.82 -4.98 7.43
CA SER A 47 5.01 -4.15 6.51
C SER A 47 5.54 -2.73 6.50
N GLU A 48 5.99 -2.25 5.34
CA GLU A 48 6.60 -0.93 5.17
C GLU A 48 5.57 0.12 4.74
N GLY A 49 5.02 0.00 3.56
CA GLY A 49 4.03 0.94 3.05
C GLY A 49 2.61 0.41 3.09
N CYS A 50 1.66 1.31 3.32
CA CYS A 50 0.25 0.98 3.15
C CYS A 50 -0.55 2.17 2.61
N VAL A 51 -1.58 1.86 1.81
CA VAL A 51 -2.53 2.84 1.30
C VAL A 51 -3.95 2.27 1.35
N VAL A 52 -4.92 3.10 1.67
CA VAL A 52 -6.32 2.69 1.66
C VAL A 52 -7.02 3.28 0.46
N ASP A 53 -7.77 2.44 -0.21
CA ASP A 53 -8.75 2.84 -1.20
C ASP A 53 -10.08 3.16 -0.50
N ASP A 54 -10.36 4.44 -0.31
CA ASP A 54 -11.59 4.90 0.35
C ASP A 54 -12.86 4.55 -0.46
N GLU A 55 -12.74 4.34 -1.78
CA GLU A 55 -13.87 4.02 -2.64
C GLU A 55 -14.33 2.57 -2.45
N THR A 56 -13.39 1.64 -2.37
CA THR A 56 -13.68 0.21 -2.25
C THR A 56 -13.60 -0.31 -0.81
N GLY A 57 -12.98 0.45 0.11
CA GLY A 57 -12.75 0.01 1.48
C GLY A 57 -11.68 -1.07 1.59
N ILE A 58 -10.66 -1.02 0.75
CA ILE A 58 -9.54 -1.97 0.72
C ILE A 58 -8.28 -1.30 1.26
N LEU A 59 -7.61 -1.96 2.19
CA LEU A 59 -6.26 -1.64 2.62
C LEU A 59 -5.27 -2.44 1.78
N TYR A 60 -4.40 -1.77 1.03
CA TYR A 60 -3.24 -2.34 0.35
C TYR A 60 -2.01 -2.11 1.21
N PHE A 61 -1.12 -3.10 1.28
CA PHE A 61 0.12 -2.98 2.03
C PHE A 61 1.25 -3.77 1.36
N ALA A 62 2.48 -3.30 1.57
CA ALA A 62 3.70 -3.94 1.13
C ALA A 62 4.35 -4.71 2.27
N GLN A 63 4.95 -5.85 1.98
CA GLN A 63 5.81 -6.58 2.90
C GLN A 63 7.22 -6.70 2.32
N GLU A 64 8.22 -6.66 3.18
CA GLU A 64 9.64 -6.89 2.88
C GLU A 64 10.06 -8.34 3.11
N ASP A 65 11.37 -8.59 2.97
CA ASP A 65 12.07 -9.84 3.24
C ASP A 65 11.59 -11.01 2.35
N ASP A 66 11.65 -12.23 2.87
CA ASP A 66 11.34 -13.46 2.16
C ASP A 66 9.89 -13.52 1.60
N ASN A 67 8.99 -12.74 2.19
CA ASN A 67 7.60 -12.60 1.76
C ASN A 67 7.34 -11.25 1.08
N SER A 68 8.37 -10.66 0.48
CA SER A 68 8.22 -9.38 -0.20
C SER A 68 7.17 -9.44 -1.30
N GLY A 69 6.26 -8.46 -1.29
CA GLY A 69 5.13 -8.43 -2.20
C GLY A 69 4.10 -7.38 -1.86
N VAL A 70 3.01 -7.38 -2.61
CA VAL A 70 1.86 -6.51 -2.41
C VAL A 70 0.64 -7.34 -2.04
N TYR A 71 0.00 -6.94 -0.97
CA TYR A 71 -1.13 -7.64 -0.36
C TYR A 71 -2.31 -6.69 -0.16
N PHE A 72 -3.48 -7.26 0.09
CA PHE A 72 -4.65 -6.48 0.45
C PHE A 72 -5.57 -7.21 1.43
N VAL A 73 -6.35 -6.41 2.18
CA VAL A 73 -7.33 -6.86 3.15
C VAL A 73 -8.45 -5.84 3.24
N ASP A 74 -9.62 -6.23 3.73
CA ASP A 74 -10.71 -5.30 4.01
C ASP A 74 -10.27 -4.24 5.04
N ALA A 75 -10.55 -2.96 4.75
CA ALA A 75 -10.24 -1.82 5.63
C ALA A 75 -11.27 -1.59 6.74
N GLU A 76 -12.43 -2.26 6.69
CA GLU A 76 -13.34 -2.28 7.84
C GLU A 76 -12.75 -3.12 8.98
N PRO A 77 -13.05 -2.81 10.26
CA PRO A 77 -12.51 -3.55 11.40
C PRO A 77 -13.23 -4.89 11.61
N ILE A 78 -13.21 -5.72 10.61
CA ILE A 78 -13.76 -7.08 10.59
C ILE A 78 -12.64 -8.09 10.41
N ASP A 79 -12.86 -9.32 10.82
CA ASP A 79 -11.97 -10.43 10.52
C ASP A 79 -12.11 -10.81 9.04
N SER A 80 -11.01 -10.68 8.29
CA SER A 80 -10.94 -10.99 6.86
C SER A 80 -9.56 -11.51 6.47
N GLU A 81 -9.53 -12.35 5.44
CA GLU A 81 -8.30 -12.95 4.94
C GLU A 81 -7.42 -11.91 4.22
N ILE A 82 -6.11 -12.04 4.39
CA ILE A 82 -5.12 -11.34 3.58
C ILE A 82 -5.02 -12.04 2.23
N ASN A 83 -5.09 -11.26 1.17
CA ASN A 83 -4.97 -11.73 -0.20
C ASN A 83 -3.71 -11.16 -0.85
N THR A 84 -3.06 -11.95 -1.68
CA THR A 84 -1.87 -11.54 -2.43
C THR A 84 -2.27 -10.92 -3.76
N ILE A 85 -1.69 -9.77 -4.09
CA ILE A 85 -1.75 -9.19 -5.45
C ILE A 85 -0.58 -9.71 -6.28
N ASP A 86 0.64 -9.57 -5.76
CA ASP A 86 1.85 -9.95 -6.47
C ASP A 86 2.99 -10.24 -5.47
N ASN A 87 3.96 -10.98 -5.91
CA ASN A 87 5.16 -11.33 -5.18
C ASN A 87 6.41 -10.85 -5.92
N ILE A 88 7.55 -10.96 -5.27
CA ILE A 88 8.84 -10.79 -5.94
C ILE A 88 9.07 -11.90 -6.98
N LYS A 89 9.96 -11.66 -7.94
CA LYS A 89 10.26 -12.59 -9.04
C LYS A 89 10.76 -13.94 -8.56
N GLU A 90 11.51 -13.96 -7.49
CA GLU A 90 12.03 -15.17 -6.84
C GLU A 90 10.88 -16.09 -6.40
N ASN A 91 9.72 -15.52 -6.07
CA ASN A 91 8.52 -16.22 -5.70
C ASN A 91 7.47 -16.31 -6.84
N GLY A 92 7.90 -16.07 -8.09
CA GLY A 92 7.09 -16.23 -9.28
C GLY A 92 6.21 -15.02 -9.64
N GLY A 93 6.44 -13.86 -9.01
CA GLY A 93 5.73 -12.62 -9.27
C GLY A 93 6.43 -11.69 -10.27
N ASN A 94 6.02 -10.42 -10.29
CA ASN A 94 6.53 -9.39 -11.20
C ASN A 94 7.40 -8.33 -10.54
N ILE A 95 7.48 -8.30 -9.22
CA ILE A 95 8.21 -7.28 -8.45
C ILE A 95 9.71 -7.59 -8.46
N ASN A 96 10.54 -6.55 -8.59
CA ASN A 96 12.01 -6.69 -8.52
C ASN A 96 12.53 -6.19 -7.17
N GLY A 97 12.85 -7.10 -6.25
CA GLY A 97 13.40 -6.76 -4.93
C GLY A 97 12.34 -6.25 -3.96
N ASP A 98 12.78 -5.59 -2.91
CA ASP A 98 11.94 -5.24 -1.77
C ASP A 98 10.85 -4.23 -2.14
N THR A 99 9.65 -4.50 -1.63
CA THR A 99 8.48 -3.67 -1.86
C THR A 99 8.27 -2.73 -0.67
N GLU A 100 8.20 -1.43 -0.95
CA GLU A 100 8.17 -0.37 0.05
C GLU A 100 6.84 0.42 0.02
N GLY A 101 6.90 1.66 -0.46
CA GLY A 101 5.76 2.55 -0.52
C GLY A 101 4.69 2.14 -1.53
N LEU A 102 3.44 2.42 -1.17
CA LEU A 102 2.28 2.23 -2.04
C LEU A 102 1.50 3.52 -2.22
N ALA A 103 1.03 3.78 -3.42
CA ALA A 103 0.13 4.89 -3.70
C ALA A 103 -0.94 4.54 -4.72
N ILE A 104 -2.12 5.19 -4.63
CA ILE A 104 -3.21 5.02 -5.57
C ILE A 104 -3.33 6.26 -6.45
N LEU A 105 -3.26 6.07 -7.76
CA LEU A 105 -3.60 7.09 -8.75
C LEU A 105 -5.07 6.92 -9.17
N ASN A 106 -5.87 7.93 -8.84
CA ASN A 106 -7.25 8.03 -9.36
C ASN A 106 -7.25 8.96 -10.58
N HIS A 107 -7.51 8.41 -11.76
CA HIS A 107 -7.57 9.14 -13.02
C HIS A 107 -8.88 8.82 -13.75
N PRO A 108 -9.47 9.74 -14.53
CA PRO A 108 -10.70 9.48 -15.29
C PRO A 108 -10.64 8.26 -16.19
N GLU A 109 -9.48 7.90 -16.70
CA GLU A 109 -9.27 6.73 -17.58
C GLU A 109 -9.05 5.42 -16.81
N GLY A 110 -8.86 5.46 -15.49
CA GLY A 110 -8.66 4.26 -14.67
C GLY A 110 -7.95 4.54 -13.37
N ARG A 111 -8.04 3.56 -12.47
CA ARG A 111 -7.42 3.61 -11.15
C ARG A 111 -6.25 2.65 -11.09
N LEU A 112 -5.12 3.13 -10.62
CA LEU A 112 -3.88 2.37 -10.56
C LEU A 112 -3.36 2.31 -9.13
N LEU A 113 -2.90 1.13 -8.71
CA LEU A 113 -2.02 0.97 -7.56
C LEU A 113 -0.57 0.96 -8.07
N ILE A 114 0.27 1.75 -7.45
CA ILE A 114 1.70 1.84 -7.76
C ILE A 114 2.47 1.43 -6.51
N ALA A 115 3.38 0.47 -6.67
CA ALA A 115 4.25 -0.03 -5.64
C ALA A 115 5.71 0.30 -5.96
N SER A 116 6.42 0.89 -4.99
CA SER A 116 7.85 1.15 -5.09
C SER A 116 8.64 -0.14 -4.85
N SER A 117 9.65 -0.40 -5.69
CA SER A 117 10.60 -1.49 -5.53
C SER A 117 11.99 -0.90 -5.27
N GLN A 118 12.40 -0.83 -4.01
CA GLN A 118 13.64 -0.16 -3.59
C GLN A 118 14.88 -0.79 -4.23
N GLY A 119 14.97 -2.12 -4.22
CA GLY A 119 16.13 -2.84 -4.72
C GLY A 119 16.41 -2.64 -6.21
N SER A 120 15.39 -2.42 -7.03
CA SER A 120 15.51 -2.19 -8.48
C SER A 120 15.32 -0.74 -8.90
N SER A 121 14.92 0.14 -7.98
CA SER A 121 14.62 1.55 -8.29
C SER A 121 13.56 1.72 -9.39
N ASP A 122 12.58 0.83 -9.42
CA ASP A 122 11.43 0.89 -10.32
C ASP A 122 10.09 0.88 -9.56
N PHE A 123 9.02 1.04 -10.29
CA PHE A 123 7.66 1.07 -9.77
C PHE A 123 6.82 0.07 -10.53
N THR A 124 6.18 -0.83 -9.79
CA THR A 124 5.26 -1.81 -10.34
C THR A 124 3.84 -1.26 -10.33
N VAL A 125 3.07 -1.48 -11.41
CA VAL A 125 1.75 -0.87 -11.62
C VAL A 125 0.68 -1.93 -11.81
N TYR A 126 -0.42 -1.77 -11.08
CA TYR A 126 -1.58 -2.67 -11.12
C TYR A 126 -2.86 -1.90 -11.44
N ASN A 127 -3.75 -2.52 -12.22
CA ASN A 127 -5.06 -1.98 -12.57
C ASN A 127 -6.11 -2.34 -11.52
N LEU A 128 -6.51 -1.38 -10.70
CA LEU A 128 -7.53 -1.57 -9.67
C LEU A 128 -8.93 -1.82 -10.23
N ASN A 129 -9.18 -1.40 -11.47
CA ASN A 129 -10.47 -1.63 -12.14
C ASN A 129 -10.58 -3.04 -12.74
N ASN A 130 -9.47 -3.77 -12.82
CA ASN A 130 -9.42 -5.13 -13.38
C ASN A 130 -8.68 -6.09 -12.43
N LYS A 131 -9.28 -6.37 -11.28
CA LYS A 131 -8.81 -7.39 -10.31
C LYS A 131 -7.32 -7.28 -9.92
N ASN A 132 -6.81 -6.05 -9.82
CA ASN A 132 -5.41 -5.77 -9.51
C ASN A 132 -4.42 -6.38 -10.54
N GLU A 133 -4.82 -6.45 -11.82
CA GLU A 133 -3.98 -7.00 -12.88
C GLU A 133 -2.68 -6.21 -13.01
N PHE A 134 -1.55 -6.93 -13.06
CA PHE A 134 -0.26 -6.33 -13.37
C PHE A 134 -0.26 -5.73 -14.77
N ILE A 135 0.09 -4.43 -14.89
CA ILE A 135 0.14 -3.71 -16.18
C ILE A 135 1.56 -3.60 -16.70
N GLY A 136 2.51 -3.35 -15.80
CA GLY A 136 3.89 -3.11 -16.19
C GLY A 136 4.69 -2.43 -15.08
N ARG A 137 5.88 -1.95 -15.46
CA ARG A 137 6.80 -1.25 -14.57
C ARG A 137 7.37 -0.02 -15.27
N PHE A 138 7.74 0.97 -14.49
CA PHE A 138 8.48 2.13 -14.98
C PHE A 138 9.56 2.55 -13.99
N SER A 139 10.55 3.30 -14.46
CA SER A 139 11.57 3.94 -13.62
C SER A 139 11.58 5.44 -13.90
N ILE A 140 11.97 6.22 -12.90
CA ILE A 140 12.17 7.66 -13.07
C ILE A 140 13.64 7.88 -13.43
N GLY A 141 13.90 8.03 -14.73
CA GLY A 141 15.22 8.27 -15.27
C GLY A 141 15.68 9.71 -15.14
N LYS A 142 16.97 9.93 -15.29
CA LYS A 142 17.56 11.27 -15.36
C LYS A 142 17.00 12.06 -16.56
N ASN A 143 16.64 13.32 -16.33
CA ASN A 143 16.21 14.25 -17.37
C ASN A 143 17.01 15.55 -17.29
N ASN A 144 17.90 15.77 -18.26
CA ASN A 144 18.85 16.90 -18.28
C ASN A 144 19.72 16.93 -17.01
N GLU A 145 19.60 17.99 -16.21
CA GLU A 145 20.33 18.18 -14.95
C GLU A 145 19.57 17.65 -13.73
N ILE A 146 18.32 17.18 -13.92
CA ILE A 146 17.50 16.59 -12.85
C ILE A 146 17.85 15.11 -12.76
N ASP A 147 18.28 14.67 -11.58
CA ASP A 147 18.59 13.27 -11.31
C ASP A 147 17.33 12.42 -11.32
N GLY A 148 17.49 11.11 -11.53
CA GLY A 148 16.40 10.14 -11.48
C GLY A 148 16.09 9.68 -10.06
N GLY A 149 14.96 8.96 -9.90
CA GLY A 149 14.62 8.29 -8.65
C GLY A 149 15.45 7.02 -8.46
N SER A 150 15.98 6.80 -7.26
CA SER A 150 16.67 5.57 -6.90
C SER A 150 16.45 5.24 -5.43
N ARG A 151 16.35 3.93 -5.11
CA ARG A 151 16.11 3.42 -3.75
C ARG A 151 14.94 4.14 -3.07
N THR A 152 13.82 4.18 -3.78
CA THR A 152 12.63 4.90 -3.30
C THR A 152 11.89 4.06 -2.26
N ASP A 153 11.66 4.64 -1.10
CA ASP A 153 10.85 4.08 -0.03
C ASP A 153 9.38 4.54 -0.17
N GLY A 154 8.95 5.47 0.68
CA GLY A 154 7.59 6.02 0.61
C GLY A 154 7.32 6.79 -0.67
N ILE A 155 6.13 6.60 -1.21
CA ILE A 155 5.62 7.33 -2.39
C ILE A 155 4.26 7.94 -2.11
N GLU A 156 3.98 9.05 -2.76
CA GLU A 156 2.67 9.68 -2.76
C GLU A 156 2.36 10.24 -4.15
N ILE A 157 1.09 10.21 -4.53
CA ILE A 157 0.64 10.68 -5.84
C ILE A 157 -0.40 11.78 -5.66
N TRP A 158 -0.12 12.95 -6.27
CA TRP A 158 -1.06 14.05 -6.35
C TRP A 158 -1.56 14.18 -7.79
N PRO A 159 -2.87 14.00 -8.03
CA PRO A 159 -3.41 14.27 -9.37
C PRO A 159 -3.28 15.77 -9.66
N ILE A 160 -2.61 16.11 -10.74
CA ILE A 160 -2.65 17.47 -11.28
C ILE A 160 -3.99 17.59 -12.01
N ILE A 161 -4.88 18.41 -11.49
CA ILE A 161 -6.18 18.73 -12.08
C ILE A 161 -5.99 19.84 -13.12
#